data_4e0cd668055b393dea0ef03e5764cdaf
#
_entry.id   4e0cd668055b393dea0ef03e5764cdaf
#
_cell.length_a   1.000
_cell.length_b   1.000
_cell.length_c   1.000
_cell.angle_alpha   90.00
_cell.angle_beta   90.00
_cell.angle_gamma   90.00
#
_symmetry.space_group_name_H-M   'P 1'
#
loop_
_entity.id
_entity.type
_entity.pdbx_description
1 polymer ?
#
loop_
_entity_poly.entity_id
_entity_poly.type
_entity_poly.pdbx_seq_one_letter_code
_entity_poly.pdbx_strand_id
1 'polypeptide(L)'
;MLPHMTAGFGNPHSRTHLYGWEAEAAVERARSQVAALIGADPKEVVFTSGATEANNLAIKGVAGFYGGRKRHIVTAQTEHKCVLDSCRWLASRAGWEVTYLPVTPDGSISAEQVAAALRPDTALVSIMAVNNEIGTVQPVAEIGAACRDA
;
A
#
# COMPACT_ATOMS: atom_id res chain seq x y z
N MET A 1 4.11 13.50 -19.93
CA MET A 1 3.68 14.56 -18.97
C MET A 1 3.53 15.93 -19.64
N LEU A 2 4.51 16.43 -20.42
CA LEU A 2 4.44 17.78 -21.00
C LEU A 2 3.12 18.11 -21.72
N PRO A 3 2.55 17.25 -22.60
CA PRO A 3 1.26 17.56 -23.26
C PRO A 3 0.12 17.82 -22.27
N HIS A 4 0.08 17.11 -21.15
CA HIS A 4 -0.95 17.29 -20.11
C HIS A 4 -0.72 18.52 -19.23
N MET A 5 0.47 19.11 -19.28
CA MET A 5 0.79 20.36 -18.57
C MET A 5 0.55 21.60 -19.41
N THR A 6 0.48 21.45 -20.74
CA THR A 6 0.42 22.59 -21.69
C THR A 6 -0.87 22.67 -22.48
N ALA A 7 -1.47 21.55 -22.86
CA ALA A 7 -2.65 21.52 -23.71
C ALA A 7 -3.77 20.62 -23.16
N GLY A 8 -3.42 19.43 -22.66
CA GLY A 8 -4.39 18.43 -22.20
C GLY A 8 -4.62 18.47 -20.67
N PHE A 9 -4.88 19.63 -20.09
CA PHE A 9 -5.01 19.84 -18.64
C PHE A 9 -6.48 19.88 -18.15
N GLY A 10 -7.39 19.23 -18.85
CA GLY A 10 -8.79 19.12 -18.45
C GLY A 10 -8.96 18.37 -17.12
N ASN A 11 -10.04 18.70 -16.39
CA ASN A 11 -10.39 17.96 -15.18
C ASN A 11 -11.08 16.62 -15.59
N PRO A 12 -10.51 15.45 -15.26
CA PRO A 12 -11.07 14.15 -15.64
C PRO A 12 -12.44 13.86 -15.01
N HIS A 13 -12.86 14.60 -13.99
CA HIS A 13 -14.17 14.47 -13.38
C HIS A 13 -15.26 15.35 -14.02
N SER A 14 -14.89 16.21 -14.97
CA SER A 14 -15.84 17.05 -15.72
C SER A 14 -16.46 16.26 -16.87
N ARG A 15 -17.68 15.79 -16.68
CA ARG A 15 -18.40 14.94 -17.65
C ARG A 15 -19.21 15.71 -18.70
N THR A 16 -19.19 17.05 -18.68
CA THR A 16 -20.08 17.89 -19.48
C THR A 16 -19.43 18.50 -20.70
N HIS A 17 -18.11 18.29 -20.92
CA HIS A 17 -17.38 18.89 -22.03
C HIS A 17 -16.16 18.04 -22.46
N LEU A 18 -15.72 18.26 -23.70
CA LEU A 18 -14.66 17.50 -24.38
C LEU A 18 -13.34 17.44 -23.58
N TYR A 19 -12.89 18.55 -23.01
CA TYR A 19 -11.63 18.58 -22.22
C TYR A 19 -11.65 17.61 -21.03
N GLY A 20 -12.81 17.45 -20.38
CA GLY A 20 -12.98 16.47 -19.31
C GLY A 20 -12.90 15.04 -19.82
N TRP A 21 -13.57 14.72 -20.93
CA TRP A 21 -13.57 13.38 -21.53
C TRP A 21 -12.17 12.97 -22.02
N GLU A 22 -11.43 13.88 -22.63
CA GLU A 22 -10.04 13.64 -23.07
C GLU A 22 -9.12 13.37 -21.88
N ALA A 23 -9.26 14.13 -20.80
CA ALA A 23 -8.50 13.93 -19.57
C ALA A 23 -8.86 12.59 -18.89
N GLU A 24 -10.14 12.26 -18.77
CA GLU A 24 -10.62 10.97 -18.25
C GLU A 24 -10.05 9.80 -19.06
N ALA A 25 -10.13 9.87 -20.39
CA ALA A 25 -9.58 8.83 -21.26
C ALA A 25 -8.06 8.66 -21.10
N ALA A 26 -7.32 9.74 -20.84
CA ALA A 26 -5.89 9.68 -20.60
C ALA A 26 -5.57 9.01 -19.22
N VAL A 27 -6.32 9.33 -18.17
CA VAL A 27 -6.20 8.72 -16.85
C VAL A 27 -6.52 7.23 -16.90
N GLU A 28 -7.61 6.84 -17.57
CA GLU A 28 -8.00 5.43 -17.67
C GLU A 28 -7.01 4.60 -18.51
N ARG A 29 -6.40 5.17 -19.54
CA ARG A 29 -5.28 4.50 -20.23
C ARG A 29 -4.09 4.28 -19.32
N ALA A 30 -3.70 5.29 -18.54
CA ALA A 30 -2.61 5.17 -17.58
C ALA A 30 -2.91 4.10 -16.51
N ARG A 31 -4.13 4.09 -16.00
CA ARG A 31 -4.62 3.08 -15.04
C ARG A 31 -4.50 1.67 -15.61
N SER A 32 -4.96 1.46 -16.83
CA SER A 32 -4.87 0.17 -17.51
C SER A 32 -3.42 -0.28 -17.74
N GLN A 33 -2.52 0.66 -18.08
CA GLN A 33 -1.10 0.38 -18.25
C GLN A 33 -0.42 -0.05 -16.93
N VAL A 34 -0.73 0.64 -15.83
CA VAL A 34 -0.21 0.28 -14.51
C VAL A 34 -0.76 -1.07 -14.07
N ALA A 35 -2.06 -1.29 -14.23
CA ALA A 35 -2.70 -2.56 -13.89
C ALA A 35 -2.08 -3.74 -14.65
N ALA A 36 -1.89 -3.59 -15.97
CA ALA A 36 -1.26 -4.62 -16.81
C ALA A 36 0.18 -4.93 -16.38
N LEU A 37 0.95 -3.92 -15.94
CA LEU A 37 2.33 -4.08 -15.48
C LEU A 37 2.42 -4.93 -14.21
N ILE A 38 1.45 -4.80 -13.30
CA ILE A 38 1.45 -5.50 -12.00
C ILE A 38 0.49 -6.71 -11.96
N GLY A 39 -0.17 -7.04 -13.07
CA GLY A 39 -1.12 -8.16 -13.16
C GLY A 39 -2.41 -7.94 -12.36
N ALA A 40 -2.85 -6.69 -12.21
CA ALA A 40 -4.07 -6.31 -11.49
C ALA A 40 -5.22 -5.93 -12.44
N ASP A 41 -6.46 -5.88 -11.93
CA ASP A 41 -7.58 -5.26 -12.65
C ASP A 41 -7.42 -3.72 -12.56
N PRO A 42 -7.72 -2.96 -13.62
CA PRO A 42 -7.70 -1.49 -13.58
C PRO A 42 -8.49 -0.88 -12.41
N LYS A 43 -9.56 -1.53 -11.96
CA LYS A 43 -10.36 -1.08 -10.81
C LYS A 43 -9.64 -1.19 -9.47
N GLU A 44 -8.59 -2.00 -9.39
CA GLU A 44 -7.75 -2.17 -8.19
C GLU A 44 -6.67 -1.09 -8.07
N VAL A 45 -6.45 -0.30 -9.13
CA VAL A 45 -5.45 0.77 -9.15
C VAL A 45 -6.09 2.08 -8.68
N VAL A 46 -5.55 2.66 -7.61
CA VAL A 46 -5.97 3.96 -7.08
C VAL A 46 -4.82 4.95 -7.19
N PHE A 47 -5.00 6.02 -7.95
CA PHE A 47 -4.02 7.11 -8.01
C PHE A 47 -4.14 8.00 -6.78
N THR A 48 -3.00 8.31 -6.17
CA THR A 48 -2.88 9.17 -4.99
C THR A 48 -1.86 10.27 -5.24
N SER A 49 -1.80 11.25 -4.35
CA SER A 49 -0.80 12.33 -4.42
C SER A 49 0.63 11.88 -4.10
N GLY A 50 0.80 10.66 -3.56
CA GLY A 50 2.10 10.10 -3.22
C GLY A 50 2.02 8.95 -2.22
N ALA A 51 3.18 8.40 -1.86
CA ALA A 51 3.29 7.21 -1.02
C ALA A 51 2.66 7.40 0.38
N THR A 52 2.74 8.58 0.96
CA THR A 52 2.12 8.86 2.27
C THR A 52 0.61 8.70 2.23
N GLU A 53 -0.06 9.24 1.21
CA GLU A 53 -1.50 9.06 1.03
C GLU A 53 -1.83 7.60 0.72
N ALA A 54 -1.09 6.95 -0.19
CA ALA A 54 -1.30 5.56 -0.55
C ALA A 54 -1.20 4.62 0.66
N ASN A 55 -0.15 4.76 1.49
CA ASN A 55 0.03 3.96 2.69
C ASN A 55 -1.06 4.23 3.74
N ASN A 56 -1.46 5.49 3.95
CA ASN A 56 -2.56 5.81 4.85
C ASN A 56 -3.88 5.21 4.36
N LEU A 57 -4.16 5.31 3.06
CA LEU A 57 -5.36 4.73 2.45
C LEU A 57 -5.38 3.22 2.62
N ALA A 58 -4.29 2.52 2.32
CA ALA A 58 -4.19 1.07 2.46
C ALA A 58 -4.33 0.63 3.92
N ILE A 59 -3.51 1.16 4.83
CA ILE A 59 -3.47 0.71 6.24
C ILE A 59 -4.76 1.06 6.97
N LYS A 60 -5.22 2.29 6.86
CA LYS A 60 -6.45 2.73 7.55
C LYS A 60 -7.72 2.21 6.86
N GLY A 61 -7.69 2.03 5.53
CA GLY A 61 -8.79 1.44 4.77
C GLY A 61 -9.01 -0.03 5.15
N VAL A 62 -7.94 -0.84 5.20
CA VAL A 62 -7.99 -2.22 5.67
C VAL A 62 -8.48 -2.28 7.12
N ALA A 63 -7.95 -1.41 7.98
CA ALA A 63 -8.39 -1.33 9.37
C ALA A 63 -9.88 -0.98 9.50
N GLY A 64 -10.38 -0.05 8.72
CA GLY A 64 -11.80 0.31 8.69
C GLY A 64 -12.68 -0.84 8.21
N PHE A 65 -12.23 -1.57 7.20
CA PHE A 65 -12.99 -2.70 6.64
C PHE A 65 -13.05 -3.91 7.59
N TYR A 66 -11.93 -4.25 8.25
CA TYR A 66 -11.84 -5.43 9.12
C TYR A 66 -12.11 -5.15 10.60
N GLY A 67 -12.20 -3.90 11.03
CA GLY A 67 -12.16 -3.46 12.42
C GLY A 67 -13.15 -4.11 13.41
N GLY A 68 -14.21 -4.78 12.92
CA GLY A 68 -15.11 -5.59 13.72
C GLY A 68 -14.71 -7.06 13.87
N ARG A 69 -13.75 -7.54 13.08
CA ARG A 69 -13.41 -8.96 12.96
C ARG A 69 -11.94 -9.27 13.17
N LYS A 70 -11.05 -8.40 12.72
CA LYS A 70 -9.59 -8.54 12.80
C LYS A 70 -8.99 -7.22 13.26
N ARG A 71 -8.00 -7.26 14.15
CA ARG A 71 -7.41 -6.05 14.76
C ARG A 71 -5.90 -6.13 14.94
N HIS A 72 -5.22 -6.94 14.14
CA HIS A 72 -3.77 -7.08 14.22
C HIS A 72 -3.12 -6.72 12.89
N ILE A 73 -1.97 -6.03 12.97
CA ILE A 73 -1.12 -5.66 11.84
C ILE A 73 0.30 -6.15 12.13
N VAL A 74 0.95 -6.73 11.12
CA VAL A 74 2.38 -7.07 11.16
C VAL A 74 3.12 -6.10 10.23
N THR A 75 4.20 -5.50 10.71
CA THR A 75 5.05 -4.59 9.93
C THR A 75 6.50 -4.68 10.40
N ALA A 76 7.46 -4.08 9.68
CA ALA A 76 8.87 -4.06 10.07
C ALA A 76 9.23 -2.78 10.85
N GLN A 77 10.25 -2.87 11.69
CA GLN A 77 10.77 -1.71 12.44
C GLN A 77 11.39 -0.64 11.53
N THR A 78 11.87 -1.04 10.34
CA THR A 78 12.55 -0.19 9.35
C THR A 78 11.62 0.35 8.27
N GLU A 79 10.31 0.27 8.48
CA GLU A 79 9.33 0.87 7.57
C GLU A 79 9.44 2.39 7.52
N HIS A 80 9.00 2.97 6.40
CA HIS A 80 8.90 4.42 6.27
C HIS A 80 7.98 5.00 7.37
N LYS A 81 8.30 6.22 7.81
CA LYS A 81 7.58 6.93 8.87
C LYS A 81 6.05 6.96 8.66
N CYS A 82 5.57 7.12 7.42
CA CYS A 82 4.14 7.16 7.13
C CYS A 82 3.42 5.84 7.45
N VAL A 83 4.08 4.68 7.33
CA VAL A 83 3.57 3.37 7.72
C VAL A 83 3.57 3.26 9.25
N LEU A 84 4.73 3.54 9.89
CA LEU A 84 4.87 3.46 11.34
C LEU A 84 3.88 4.37 12.08
N ASP A 85 3.71 5.61 11.61
CA ASP A 85 2.79 6.57 12.22
C ASP A 85 1.33 6.15 12.02
N SER A 86 0.96 5.58 10.86
CA SER A 86 -0.38 5.04 10.63
C SER A 86 -0.69 3.86 11.56
N CYS A 87 0.28 2.96 11.74
CA CYS A 87 0.16 1.84 12.68
C CYS A 87 0.06 2.32 14.13
N ARG A 88 0.89 3.27 14.56
CA ARG A 88 0.83 3.87 15.91
C ARG A 88 -0.50 4.56 16.17
N TRP A 89 -1.03 5.27 15.17
CA TRP A 89 -2.34 5.91 15.29
C TRP A 89 -3.45 4.88 15.50
N LEU A 90 -3.46 3.80 14.73
CA LEU A 90 -4.44 2.71 14.90
C LEU A 90 -4.32 2.05 16.27
N ALA A 91 -3.11 1.79 16.75
CA ALA A 91 -2.88 1.21 18.08
C ALA A 91 -3.39 2.13 19.19
N SER A 92 -3.09 3.44 19.11
CA SER A 92 -3.42 4.39 20.18
C SER A 92 -4.87 4.86 20.19
N ARG A 93 -5.56 4.84 19.04
CA ARG A 93 -6.88 5.48 18.86
C ARG A 93 -8.00 4.51 18.52
N ALA A 94 -7.68 3.36 17.94
CA ALA A 94 -8.65 2.42 17.39
C ALA A 94 -8.56 1.00 17.98
N GLY A 95 -7.71 0.79 18.98
CA GLY A 95 -7.57 -0.49 19.69
C GLY A 95 -7.01 -1.62 18.81
N TRP A 96 -6.13 -1.27 17.86
CA TRP A 96 -5.40 -2.23 17.05
C TRP A 96 -4.12 -2.67 17.74
N GLU A 97 -3.73 -3.91 17.56
CA GLU A 97 -2.42 -4.42 17.93
C GLU A 97 -1.48 -4.40 16.73
N VAL A 98 -0.22 -4.06 16.96
CA VAL A 98 0.79 -3.98 15.90
C VAL A 98 2.04 -4.73 16.33
N THR A 99 2.43 -5.74 15.56
CA THR A 99 3.72 -6.41 15.70
C THR A 99 4.72 -5.74 14.78
N TYR A 100 5.76 -5.15 15.38
CA TYR A 100 6.91 -4.58 14.68
C TYR A 100 8.03 -5.61 14.64
N LEU A 101 8.25 -6.25 13.49
CA LEU A 101 9.29 -7.26 13.33
C LEU A 101 10.68 -6.62 13.44
N PRO A 102 11.57 -7.20 14.26
CA PRO A 102 12.97 -6.80 14.28
C PRO A 102 13.64 -7.21 12.97
N VAL A 103 14.62 -6.42 12.56
CA VAL A 103 15.42 -6.68 11.36
C VAL A 103 16.81 -7.18 11.75
N THR A 104 17.48 -7.89 10.84
CA THR A 104 18.89 -8.23 10.93
C THR A 104 19.77 -6.99 10.76
N PRO A 105 21.10 -7.04 11.03
CA PRO A 105 21.98 -5.89 10.90
C PRO A 105 22.03 -5.26 9.49
N ASP A 106 21.70 -6.02 8.44
CA ASP A 106 21.57 -5.54 7.06
C ASP A 106 20.16 -5.02 6.73
N GLY A 107 19.26 -5.00 7.71
CA GLY A 107 17.90 -4.49 7.58
C GLY A 107 16.90 -5.47 6.99
N SER A 108 17.25 -6.76 6.82
CA SER A 108 16.35 -7.77 6.25
C SER A 108 15.43 -8.41 7.29
N ILE A 109 14.32 -8.97 6.83
CA ILE A 109 13.42 -9.86 7.56
C ILE A 109 13.24 -11.16 6.75
N SER A 110 12.83 -12.24 7.41
CA SER A 110 12.53 -13.50 6.73
C SER A 110 11.03 -13.77 6.66
N ALA A 111 10.62 -14.63 5.71
CA ALA A 111 9.23 -15.07 5.61
C ALA A 111 8.79 -15.86 6.86
N GLU A 112 9.70 -16.61 7.48
CA GLU A 112 9.46 -17.35 8.72
C GLU A 112 9.16 -16.42 9.90
N GLN A 113 9.85 -15.27 10.00
CA GLN A 113 9.55 -14.25 11.03
C GLN A 113 8.14 -13.69 10.84
N VAL A 114 7.75 -13.42 9.59
CA VAL A 114 6.38 -12.96 9.27
C VAL A 114 5.38 -14.05 9.62
N ALA A 115 5.58 -15.29 9.16
CA ALA A 115 4.69 -16.42 9.43
C ALA A 115 4.48 -16.65 10.95
N ALA A 116 5.56 -16.58 11.73
CA ALA A 116 5.51 -16.73 13.18
C ALA A 116 4.73 -15.60 13.89
N ALA A 117 4.61 -14.42 13.25
CA ALA A 117 3.88 -13.27 13.78
C ALA A 117 2.39 -13.26 13.35
N LEU A 118 2.00 -14.11 12.39
CA LEU A 118 0.61 -14.18 11.93
C LEU A 118 -0.30 -14.76 13.03
N ARG A 119 -1.48 -14.19 13.16
CA ARG A 119 -2.52 -14.57 14.11
C ARG A 119 -3.86 -14.70 13.38
N PRO A 120 -4.86 -15.42 13.93
CA PRO A 120 -6.19 -15.51 13.32
C PRO A 120 -6.87 -14.14 13.11
N ASP A 121 -6.53 -13.15 13.94
CA ASP A 121 -7.02 -11.78 13.85
C ASP A 121 -6.08 -10.83 13.08
N THR A 122 -5.03 -11.33 12.42
CA THR A 122 -4.18 -10.51 11.54
C THR A 122 -4.98 -10.08 10.30
N ALA A 123 -5.09 -8.78 10.10
CA ALA A 123 -5.79 -8.18 8.96
C ALA A 123 -4.84 -7.73 7.85
N LEU A 124 -3.60 -7.39 8.20
CA LEU A 124 -2.64 -6.81 7.26
C LEU A 124 -1.20 -7.16 7.65
N VAL A 125 -0.43 -7.51 6.65
CA VAL A 125 1.04 -7.51 6.68
C VAL A 125 1.51 -6.39 5.76
N SER A 126 2.27 -5.44 6.29
CA SER A 126 2.78 -4.27 5.56
C SER A 126 4.29 -4.25 5.62
N ILE A 127 4.95 -4.66 4.55
CA ILE A 127 6.40 -4.75 4.42
C ILE A 127 6.83 -4.05 3.13
N MET A 128 7.75 -3.09 3.22
CA MET A 128 8.31 -2.44 2.04
C MET A 128 9.14 -3.42 1.21
N ALA A 129 9.05 -3.35 -0.11
CA ALA A 129 9.82 -4.23 -0.99
C ALA A 129 11.31 -3.90 -0.98
N VAL A 130 11.64 -2.61 -0.97
CA VAL A 130 13.02 -2.10 -0.93
C VAL A 130 13.08 -0.93 0.05
N ASN A 131 14.02 -0.99 0.99
CA ASN A 131 14.18 0.11 1.95
C ASN A 131 14.74 1.35 1.23
N ASN A 132 14.08 2.49 1.42
CA ASN A 132 14.40 3.74 0.73
C ASN A 132 15.68 4.42 1.25
N GLU A 133 16.21 4.03 2.41
CA GLU A 133 17.42 4.63 3.00
C GLU A 133 18.65 3.77 2.76
N ILE A 134 18.56 2.45 2.98
CA ILE A 134 19.69 1.54 2.95
C ILE A 134 19.67 0.56 1.76
N GLY A 135 18.59 0.53 0.98
CA GLY A 135 18.47 -0.28 -0.23
C GLY A 135 18.25 -1.78 -0.01
N THR A 136 18.02 -2.24 1.22
CA THR A 136 17.75 -3.64 1.52
C THR A 136 16.49 -4.10 0.79
N VAL A 137 16.60 -5.19 0.03
CA VAL A 137 15.49 -5.82 -0.71
C VAL A 137 14.89 -6.91 0.16
N GLN A 138 13.59 -6.83 0.43
CA GLN A 138 12.88 -7.82 1.25
C GLN A 138 12.36 -8.99 0.39
N PRO A 139 12.24 -10.22 0.93
CA PRO A 139 11.75 -11.39 0.22
C PRO A 139 10.22 -11.37 0.11
N VAL A 140 9.68 -10.37 -0.61
CA VAL A 140 8.22 -10.11 -0.67
C VAL A 140 7.42 -11.24 -1.31
N ALA A 141 8.02 -12.03 -2.20
CA ALA A 141 7.37 -13.17 -2.82
C ALA A 141 7.11 -14.29 -1.80
N GLU A 142 8.12 -14.63 -1.01
CA GLU A 142 8.06 -15.63 0.06
C GLU A 142 7.14 -15.17 1.20
N ILE A 143 7.21 -13.89 1.59
CA ILE A 143 6.30 -13.29 2.57
C ILE A 143 4.86 -13.36 2.07
N GLY A 144 4.62 -13.03 0.80
CA GLY A 144 3.30 -13.12 0.18
C GLY A 144 2.77 -14.56 0.13
N ALA A 145 3.63 -15.56 -0.09
CA ALA A 145 3.26 -16.98 -0.01
C ALA A 145 2.83 -17.34 1.43
N ALA A 146 3.65 -17.04 2.43
CA ALA A 146 3.33 -17.29 3.83
C ALA A 146 2.00 -16.65 4.28
N CYS A 147 1.68 -15.44 3.77
CA CYS A 147 0.41 -14.79 4.07
C CYS A 147 -0.81 -15.44 3.40
N ARG A 148 -0.63 -16.12 2.25
CA ARG A 148 -1.73 -16.83 1.59
C ARG A 148 -2.06 -18.18 2.25
N ASP A 149 -1.06 -18.79 2.87
CA ASP A 149 -1.18 -20.10 3.50
C ASP A 149 -1.77 -20.03 4.93
N ALA A 150 -1.93 -18.81 5.49
CA ALA A 150 -2.43 -18.51 6.83
C ALA A 150 -3.89 -18.03 6.81
#